data_d74d8c95cdeb8aa2a52cdc2d831fb256
#
_entry.id   d74d8c95cdeb8aa2a52cdc2d831fb256
#
_cell.length_a   1.000
_cell.length_b   1.000
_cell.length_c   1.000
_cell.angle_alpha   90.00
_cell.angle_beta   90.00
_cell.angle_gamma   90.00
#
_symmetry.space_group_name_H-M   'P 1'
#
loop_
_entity.id
_entity.type
_entity.pdbx_description
1 polymer ?
#
loop_
_entity_poly.entity_id
_entity_poly.type
_entity_poly.pdbx_seq_one_letter_code
_entity_poly.pdbx_strand_id
1 'polypeptide(L)'
;MKVNLKDYGLCDVVKYEYPNGNLALSLKDEYGSPIASISTNIIPLFDNQFALDVNNLSLIVGEVIASGFFKDTGDVVQSGFVEYPIYELV
;
A
#
# COMPACT_ATOMS: atom_id res chain seq x y z
N MET A 1 -1.02 4.86 -11.82
CA MET A 1 -0.63 3.45 -11.58
C MET A 1 -1.87 2.59 -11.55
N LYS A 2 -1.89 1.54 -12.34
CA LYS A 2 -3.03 0.63 -12.43
C LYS A 2 -2.61 -0.76 -11.96
N VAL A 3 -3.41 -1.36 -11.10
CA VAL A 3 -3.20 -2.73 -10.61
C VAL A 3 -4.39 -3.57 -11.02
N ASN A 4 -4.14 -4.71 -11.63
CA ASN A 4 -5.19 -5.63 -12.04
C ASN A 4 -5.46 -6.63 -10.93
N LEU A 5 -6.61 -6.53 -10.31
CA LEU A 5 -7.05 -7.42 -9.24
C LEU A 5 -8.04 -8.43 -9.77
N LYS A 6 -7.84 -9.70 -9.46
CA LYS A 6 -8.66 -10.80 -9.96
C LYS A 6 -10.16 -10.57 -9.72
N ASP A 7 -10.51 -10.09 -8.52
CA ASP A 7 -11.91 -9.95 -8.12
C ASP A 7 -12.49 -8.56 -8.35
N TYR A 8 -11.65 -7.56 -8.70
CA TYR A 8 -12.07 -6.16 -8.82
C TYR A 8 -11.74 -5.54 -10.17
N GLY A 9 -11.01 -6.27 -11.02
CA GLY A 9 -10.57 -5.75 -12.31
C GLY A 9 -9.45 -4.75 -12.19
N LEU A 10 -9.40 -3.79 -13.12
CA LEU A 10 -8.34 -2.79 -13.17
C LEU A 10 -8.62 -1.68 -12.17
N CYS A 11 -7.71 -1.51 -11.21
CA CYS A 11 -7.85 -0.57 -10.11
C CYS A 11 -6.79 0.52 -10.17
N ASP A 12 -7.14 1.71 -9.70
CA ASP A 12 -6.21 2.83 -9.60
C ASP A 12 -5.53 2.84 -8.24
N VAL A 13 -4.21 3.07 -8.25
CA VAL A 13 -3.47 3.43 -7.04
C VAL A 13 -3.51 4.94 -6.90
N VAL A 14 -4.09 5.41 -5.82
CA VAL A 14 -4.24 6.84 -5.53
C VAL A 14 -3.25 7.23 -4.44
N LYS A 15 -2.50 8.31 -4.70
CA LYS A 15 -1.49 8.85 -3.79
C LYS A 15 -2.01 10.05 -3.04
N TYR A 16 -1.81 10.03 -1.73
CA TYR A 16 -1.95 11.23 -0.91
C TYR A 16 -0.88 11.25 0.17
N GLU A 17 -1.04 12.15 1.13
CA GLU A 17 -0.11 12.36 2.20
C GLU A 17 -0.84 12.30 3.53
N TYR A 18 -0.28 11.54 4.48
CA TYR A 18 -0.78 11.57 5.85
C TYR A 18 -0.42 12.92 6.51
N PRO A 19 -1.10 13.30 7.61
CA PRO A 19 -0.80 14.57 8.28
C PRO A 19 0.65 14.73 8.72
N ASN A 20 1.38 13.65 8.97
CA ASN A 20 2.80 13.69 9.34
C ASN A 20 3.75 13.71 8.13
N GLY A 21 3.23 13.80 6.92
CA GLY A 21 4.03 13.86 5.70
C GLY A 21 4.34 12.52 5.05
N ASN A 22 3.99 11.40 5.68
CA ASN A 22 4.21 10.08 5.09
C ASN A 22 3.35 9.87 3.85
N LEU A 23 3.89 9.09 2.91
CA LEU A 23 3.15 8.67 1.72
C LEU A 23 1.94 7.83 2.09
N ALA A 24 0.78 8.18 1.56
CA ALA A 24 -0.45 7.44 1.71
C ALA A 24 -0.88 6.89 0.35
N LEU A 25 -1.21 5.61 0.30
CA LEU A 25 -1.63 4.92 -0.91
C LEU A 25 -2.93 4.15 -0.66
N SER A 26 -3.85 4.25 -1.60
CA SER A 26 -5.06 3.44 -1.56
C SER A 26 -5.44 2.94 -2.94
N LEU A 27 -6.31 1.92 -2.96
CA LEU A 27 -6.86 1.34 -4.19
C LEU A 27 -8.30 1.78 -4.37
N LYS A 28 -8.64 2.18 -5.58
CA LYS A 28 -10.01 2.44 -6.01
C LYS A 28 -10.28 1.66 -7.28
N ASP A 29 -11.54 1.23 -7.46
CA ASP A 29 -11.95 0.56 -8.70
C ASP A 29 -12.11 1.57 -9.83
N GLU A 30 -12.49 1.09 -11.01
CA GLU A 30 -12.66 1.94 -12.19
C GLU A 30 -13.79 2.97 -12.05
N TYR A 31 -14.68 2.78 -11.08
CA TYR A 31 -15.78 3.71 -10.79
C TYR A 31 -15.43 4.70 -9.68
N GLY A 32 -14.20 4.64 -9.14
CA GLY A 32 -13.78 5.51 -8.06
C GLY A 32 -14.18 5.03 -6.68
N SER A 33 -14.73 3.84 -6.56
CA SER A 33 -15.10 3.27 -5.26
C SER A 33 -13.86 2.75 -4.53
N PRO A 34 -13.71 3.06 -3.23
CA PRO A 34 -12.56 2.57 -2.47
C PRO A 34 -12.62 1.05 -2.28
N ILE A 35 -11.49 0.39 -2.49
CA ILE A 35 -11.35 -1.05 -2.29
C ILE A 35 -10.59 -1.34 -1.01
N ALA A 36 -9.39 -0.73 -0.84
CA ALA A 36 -8.55 -0.95 0.31
C ALA A 36 -7.49 0.14 0.42
N SER A 37 -6.95 0.32 1.62
CA SER A 37 -5.73 1.09 1.82
C SER A 37 -4.53 0.18 1.59
N ILE A 38 -3.56 0.63 0.78
CA ILE A 38 -2.30 -0.07 0.57
C ILE A 38 -1.33 0.19 1.72
N SER A 39 -1.34 1.42 2.23
CA SER A 39 -0.43 1.86 3.29
C SER A 39 -1.14 1.99 4.62
N THR A 40 -0.35 1.95 5.68
CA THR A 40 -0.77 2.36 7.02
C THR A 40 0.27 3.32 7.59
N ASN A 41 -0.15 4.19 8.52
CA ASN A 41 0.70 5.23 9.07
C ASN A 41 1.12 4.87 10.50
N ILE A 42 2.36 4.47 10.69
CA ILE A 42 2.86 3.97 11.97
C ILE A 42 3.97 4.85 12.54
N ILE A 43 5.04 5.07 11.75
CA ILE A 43 6.20 5.86 12.13
C ILE A 43 6.58 6.79 10.98
N PRO A 44 7.30 7.90 11.24
CA PRO A 44 7.85 8.71 10.15
C PRO A 44 8.81 7.90 9.27
N LEU A 45 8.67 8.05 7.96
CA LEU A 45 9.46 7.35 6.96
C LEU A 45 10.07 8.37 5.99
N PHE A 46 11.01 7.90 5.16
CA PHE A 46 11.55 8.71 4.06
C PHE A 46 10.50 8.87 2.95
N ASP A 47 10.71 9.87 2.10
CA ASP A 47 9.88 10.07 0.91
C ASP A 47 9.82 8.80 0.08
N ASN A 48 8.69 8.52 -0.53
CA ASN A 48 8.39 7.33 -1.32
C ASN A 48 8.31 6.02 -0.53
N GLN A 49 8.56 6.05 0.77
CA GLN A 49 8.42 4.86 1.62
C GLN A 49 7.07 4.84 2.31
N PHE A 50 6.57 3.65 2.55
CA PHE A 50 5.33 3.45 3.29
C PHE A 50 5.35 2.07 3.97
N ALA A 51 4.61 1.94 5.06
CA ALA A 51 4.37 0.64 5.68
C ALA A 51 3.24 -0.05 4.90
N LEU A 52 3.52 -1.22 4.32
CA LEU A 52 2.52 -1.98 3.56
C LEU A 52 1.50 -2.59 4.53
N ASP A 53 0.23 -2.28 4.33
CA ASP A 53 -0.84 -2.73 5.22
C ASP A 53 -1.24 -4.18 4.93
N VAL A 54 -0.36 -5.11 5.24
CA VAL A 54 -0.55 -6.54 4.99
C VAL A 54 -1.78 -7.10 5.70
N ASN A 55 -2.13 -6.51 6.84
CA ASN A 55 -3.29 -6.92 7.60
C ASN A 55 -4.60 -6.57 6.88
N ASN A 56 -4.69 -5.34 6.38
CA ASN A 56 -5.88 -4.86 5.65
C ASN A 56 -5.96 -5.46 4.23
N LEU A 57 -4.84 -5.56 3.54
CA LEU A 57 -4.79 -6.08 2.17
C LEU A 57 -5.07 -7.59 2.12
N SER A 58 -4.56 -8.33 3.12
CA SER A 58 -4.87 -9.75 3.31
C SER A 58 -4.80 -10.56 2.00
N LEU A 59 -5.96 -10.88 1.40
CA LEU A 59 -6.06 -11.75 0.24
C LEU A 59 -5.50 -11.14 -1.05
N ILE A 60 -5.44 -9.81 -1.15
CA ILE A 60 -4.99 -9.13 -2.36
C ILE A 60 -3.55 -8.63 -2.29
N VAL A 61 -2.86 -8.83 -1.17
CA VAL A 61 -1.49 -8.33 -0.98
C VAL A 61 -0.54 -8.85 -2.05
N GLY A 62 -0.65 -10.11 -2.41
CA GLY A 62 0.20 -10.71 -3.47
C GLY A 62 0.02 -10.05 -4.82
N GLU A 63 -1.22 -9.73 -5.20
CA GLU A 63 -1.52 -9.06 -6.47
C GLU A 63 -0.98 -7.63 -6.48
N VAL A 64 -1.08 -6.92 -5.35
CA VAL A 64 -0.56 -5.57 -5.20
C VAL A 64 0.96 -5.56 -5.35
N ILE A 65 1.66 -6.47 -4.67
CA ILE A 65 3.12 -6.60 -4.76
C ILE A 65 3.55 -6.98 -6.18
N ALA A 66 2.83 -7.91 -6.81
CA ALA A 66 3.15 -8.39 -8.15
C ALA A 66 2.97 -7.32 -9.24
N SER A 67 2.35 -6.20 -8.92
CA SER A 67 2.13 -5.11 -9.88
C SER A 67 3.42 -4.48 -10.41
N GLY A 68 4.52 -4.58 -9.67
CA GLY A 68 5.81 -4.01 -10.03
C GLY A 68 5.99 -2.54 -9.66
N PHE A 69 4.99 -1.90 -9.06
CA PHE A 69 5.09 -0.48 -8.67
C PHE A 69 5.77 -0.27 -7.32
N PHE A 70 5.97 -1.34 -6.57
CA PHE A 70 6.45 -1.26 -5.19
C PHE A 70 7.63 -2.20 -4.98
N LYS A 71 8.61 -1.74 -4.22
CA LYS A 71 9.82 -2.50 -3.93
C LYS A 71 9.96 -2.67 -2.42
N ASP A 72 10.22 -3.90 -1.99
CA ASP A 72 10.51 -4.20 -0.58
C ASP A 72 11.86 -3.62 -0.21
N THR A 73 11.92 -2.81 0.82
CA THR A 73 13.17 -2.23 1.31
C THR A 73 13.98 -3.19 2.18
N GLY A 74 13.36 -4.27 2.66
CA GLY A 74 13.96 -5.19 3.61
C GLY A 74 13.75 -4.80 5.06
N ASP A 75 13.25 -3.59 5.32
CA ASP A 75 12.95 -3.13 6.67
C ASP A 75 11.52 -3.48 7.06
N VAL A 76 11.29 -3.57 8.36
CA VAL A 76 9.96 -3.81 8.93
C VAL A 76 9.71 -2.86 10.08
N VAL A 77 8.45 -2.60 10.38
CA VAL A 77 8.02 -1.89 11.58
C VAL A 77 6.94 -2.71 12.26
N GLN A 78 7.04 -2.87 13.57
CA GLN A 78 6.05 -3.60 14.35
C GLN A 78 5.06 -2.64 14.98
N SER A 79 3.77 -2.98 14.88
CA SER A 79 2.70 -2.24 15.55
C SER A 79 1.71 -3.26 16.11
N GLY A 80 1.55 -3.28 17.44
CA GLY A 80 0.78 -4.30 18.10
C GLY A 80 1.38 -5.69 17.85
N PHE A 81 0.58 -6.61 17.33
CA PHE A 81 1.01 -7.97 17.01
C PHE A 81 1.38 -8.16 15.55
N VAL A 82 1.40 -7.09 14.75
CA VAL A 82 1.63 -7.16 13.31
C VAL A 82 2.95 -6.53 12.97
N GLU A 83 3.75 -7.21 12.13
CA GLU A 83 4.92 -6.64 11.49
C GLU A 83 4.52 -6.15 10.10
N TYR A 84 4.81 -4.88 9.83
CA TYR A 84 4.51 -4.28 8.53
C TYR A 84 5.82 -4.08 7.77
N PRO A 85 5.97 -4.69 6.60
CA PRO A 85 7.16 -4.46 5.78
C PRO A 85 7.13 -3.04 5.20
N ILE A 86 8.32 -2.43 5.13
CA ILE A 86 8.47 -1.11 4.54
C ILE A 86 8.75 -1.27 3.06
N TYR A 87 7.88 -0.73 2.24
CA TYR A 87 8.01 -0.71 0.78
C TYR A 87 8.27 0.70 0.30
N GLU A 88 8.72 0.83 -0.92
CA GLU A 88 8.88 2.12 -1.58
C GLU A 88 8.33 2.08 -2.99
N LEU A 89 7.89 3.25 -3.49
CA LEU A 89 7.52 3.38 -4.89
C LEU A 89 8.75 3.26 -5.78
N VAL A 90 8.61 2.50 -6.84
CA VAL A 90 9.65 2.35 -7.85
C VAL A 90 9.66 3.54 -8.81
#